data_fccc6542c0f735becce49304f9ec7e2e
#
_entry.id   fccc6542c0f735becce49304f9ec7e2e
#
_cell.length_a   1.000
_cell.length_b   1.000
_cell.length_c   1.000
_cell.angle_alpha   90.00
_cell.angle_beta   90.00
_cell.angle_gamma   90.00
#
_symmetry.space_group_name_H-M   'P 1'
#
loop_
_entity.id
_entity.type
_entity.pdbx_description
1 polymer ?
#
loop_
_entity_poly.entity_id
_entity_poly.type
_entity_poly.pdbx_seq_one_letter_code
_entity_poly.pdbx_strand_id
1 'polypeptide(L)'
;MPGFLKMLFPLVVVVVLMTPYPASSTAQHPDRLVYKGETVPIFSNPLETFFDASHRRPYFPRGSTACWRGYIATWKIENEYMYLVRMQDCTQEKKEIPLATVFQDRPEPVKADWFSGTLRIPRGNMLRYVHMGYGSVYERDLFLTIEKGKLVGEQVVDNTKTRVPSEDERAIDELTKLKEWEDNIRKNRE
;
A
#
# COMPACT_ATOMS: atom_id res chain seq x y z
N MET A 1 -16.29 -63.78 38.22
CA MET A 1 -15.28 -62.90 37.63
C MET A 1 -15.90 -62.17 36.49
N PRO A 2 -16.16 -60.84 36.58
CA PRO A 2 -16.78 -60.08 35.49
C PRO A 2 -15.71 -59.56 34.52
N GLY A 3 -15.95 -59.81 33.23
CA GLY A 3 -15.07 -59.39 32.15
C GLY A 3 -15.15 -57.86 31.92
N PHE A 4 -13.99 -57.22 31.86
CA PHE A 4 -13.84 -55.82 31.48
C PHE A 4 -14.05 -55.68 29.98
N LEU A 5 -15.22 -55.12 29.60
CA LEU A 5 -15.50 -54.66 28.23
C LEU A 5 -14.71 -53.36 28.00
N LYS A 6 -13.62 -53.42 27.23
CA LYS A 6 -12.87 -52.25 26.82
C LYS A 6 -13.66 -51.53 25.72
N MET A 7 -14.30 -50.44 26.13
CA MET A 7 -14.96 -49.49 25.22
C MET A 7 -13.90 -48.65 24.52
N LEU A 8 -13.59 -49.00 23.28
CA LEU A 8 -12.75 -48.18 22.39
C LEU A 8 -13.60 -46.99 21.91
N PHE A 9 -13.36 -45.80 22.48
CA PHE A 9 -13.86 -44.55 21.92
C PHE A 9 -13.05 -44.19 20.65
N PRO A 10 -13.65 -44.05 19.46
CA PRO A 10 -12.93 -43.52 18.32
C PRO A 10 -12.69 -42.04 18.54
N LEU A 11 -11.43 -41.66 18.62
CA LEU A 11 -10.99 -40.26 18.62
C LEU A 11 -11.24 -39.69 17.22
N VAL A 12 -12.37 -38.99 17.03
CA VAL A 12 -12.64 -38.24 15.79
C VAL A 12 -11.79 -36.98 15.81
N VAL A 13 -10.66 -37.05 15.11
CA VAL A 13 -9.82 -35.85 14.84
C VAL A 13 -10.52 -35.02 13.78
N VAL A 14 -11.25 -33.97 14.21
CA VAL A 14 -11.79 -32.95 13.32
C VAL A 14 -10.62 -32.08 12.87
N VAL A 15 -10.05 -32.37 11.71
CA VAL A 15 -9.11 -31.49 11.01
C VAL A 15 -9.91 -30.31 10.46
N VAL A 16 -9.98 -29.21 11.19
CA VAL A 16 -10.49 -27.95 10.68
C VAL A 16 -9.48 -27.46 9.62
N LEU A 17 -9.78 -27.68 8.36
CA LEU A 17 -9.07 -27.04 7.27
C LEU A 17 -9.31 -25.54 7.37
N MET A 18 -8.38 -24.83 8.01
CA MET A 18 -8.31 -23.38 7.95
C MET A 18 -7.91 -23.01 6.51
N THR A 19 -8.91 -22.83 5.65
CA THR A 19 -8.68 -22.15 4.38
C THR A 19 -8.21 -20.73 4.72
N PRO A 20 -7.03 -20.28 4.26
CA PRO A 20 -6.63 -18.90 4.44
C PRO A 20 -7.62 -18.02 3.69
N TYR A 21 -8.51 -17.34 4.42
CA TYR A 21 -9.28 -16.26 3.80
C TYR A 21 -8.26 -15.20 3.34
N PRO A 22 -8.35 -14.75 2.08
CA PRO A 22 -7.51 -13.65 1.63
C PRO A 22 -7.80 -12.46 2.55
N ALA A 23 -6.78 -12.02 3.29
CA ALA A 23 -6.89 -10.85 4.14
C ALA A 23 -7.16 -9.65 3.23
N SER A 24 -8.43 -9.23 3.12
CA SER A 24 -8.83 -8.05 2.36
C SER A 24 -8.23 -6.82 3.03
N SER A 25 -7.15 -6.32 2.45
CA SER A 25 -6.48 -5.12 2.93
C SER A 25 -7.29 -3.90 2.45
N THR A 26 -7.65 -3.02 3.39
CA THR A 26 -8.45 -1.82 3.12
C THR A 26 -7.72 -0.85 2.20
N ALA A 27 -8.45 -0.19 1.27
CA ALA A 27 -7.90 0.93 0.50
C ALA A 27 -7.34 2.00 1.44
N GLN A 28 -6.14 2.50 1.13
CA GLN A 28 -5.41 3.41 2.00
C GLN A 28 -5.72 4.88 1.71
N HIS A 29 -5.77 5.72 2.75
CA HIS A 29 -5.78 7.17 2.60
C HIS A 29 -4.48 7.64 1.93
N PRO A 30 -4.55 8.31 0.77
CA PRO A 30 -3.37 8.77 0.07
C PRO A 30 -2.75 10.00 0.74
N ASP A 31 -1.45 10.15 0.57
CA ASP A 31 -0.77 11.43 0.77
C ASP A 31 -1.23 12.43 -0.30
N ARG A 32 -0.91 13.71 -0.12
CA ARG A 32 -1.28 14.79 -1.03
C ARG A 32 -0.04 15.42 -1.63
N LEU A 33 -0.15 15.87 -2.86
CA LEU A 33 0.90 16.60 -3.56
C LEU A 33 0.35 17.92 -4.12
N VAL A 34 1.00 19.02 -3.78
CA VAL A 34 0.80 20.31 -4.46
C VAL A 34 1.73 20.33 -5.66
N TYR A 35 1.15 20.29 -6.86
CA TYR A 35 1.87 20.20 -8.11
C TYR A 35 1.17 20.98 -9.21
N LYS A 36 1.89 21.87 -9.90
CA LYS A 36 1.36 22.77 -10.96
C LYS A 36 0.08 23.53 -10.54
N GLY A 37 0.05 23.97 -9.26
CA GLY A 37 -1.08 24.75 -8.72
C GLY A 37 -2.27 23.92 -8.22
N GLU A 38 -2.26 22.62 -8.37
CA GLU A 38 -3.30 21.72 -7.90
C GLU A 38 -2.85 20.90 -6.68
N THR A 39 -3.79 20.55 -5.81
CA THR A 39 -3.56 19.55 -4.76
C THR A 39 -4.19 18.23 -5.18
N VAL A 40 -3.36 17.22 -5.38
CA VAL A 40 -3.75 15.91 -5.89
C VAL A 40 -3.37 14.79 -4.94
N PRO A 41 -4.12 13.67 -4.90
CA PRO A 41 -3.69 12.48 -4.17
C PRO A 41 -2.49 11.83 -4.85
N ILE A 42 -1.54 11.29 -4.05
CA ILE A 42 -0.48 10.43 -4.55
C ILE A 42 -0.61 9.03 -3.98
N PHE A 43 -0.54 8.03 -4.85
CA PHE A 43 -0.60 6.62 -4.50
C PHE A 43 0.82 6.08 -4.26
N SER A 44 1.53 6.76 -3.37
CA SER A 44 2.89 6.48 -2.94
C SER A 44 3.09 7.05 -1.53
N ASN A 45 4.03 6.51 -0.77
CA ASN A 45 4.28 6.91 0.61
C ASN A 45 5.75 7.30 0.81
N PRO A 46 6.18 8.49 0.31
CA PRO A 46 7.61 8.85 0.30
C PRO A 46 8.25 8.93 1.69
N LEU A 47 7.49 9.31 2.73
CA LEU A 47 8.03 9.41 4.08
C LEU A 47 8.34 8.03 4.69
N GLU A 48 7.65 6.96 4.28
CA GLU A 48 7.94 5.62 4.80
C GLU A 48 9.34 5.14 4.41
N THR A 49 9.91 5.64 3.29
CA THR A 49 11.28 5.31 2.88
C THR A 49 12.36 6.04 3.68
N PHE A 50 11.99 7.04 4.50
CA PHE A 50 12.90 7.71 5.42
C PHE A 50 13.16 6.89 6.68
N PHE A 51 12.19 6.08 7.11
CA PHE A 51 12.29 5.33 8.34
C PHE A 51 13.11 4.04 8.13
N ASP A 52 14.24 3.95 8.82
CA ASP A 52 15.18 2.83 8.80
C ASP A 52 15.81 2.63 10.19
N ALA A 53 16.92 1.90 10.25
CA ALA A 53 17.67 1.67 11.49
C ALA A 53 18.25 2.96 12.10
N SER A 54 18.58 3.97 11.25
CA SER A 54 19.15 5.25 11.64
C SER A 54 18.07 6.30 11.95
N HIS A 55 16.92 6.19 11.30
CA HIS A 55 15.79 7.10 11.42
C HIS A 55 14.56 6.36 11.97
N ARG A 56 14.52 6.21 13.30
CA ARG A 56 13.43 5.50 13.97
C ARG A 56 12.10 6.21 13.73
N ARG A 57 11.11 5.44 13.32
CA ARG A 57 9.75 5.92 13.12
C ARG A 57 9.13 6.36 14.45
N PRO A 58 8.65 7.61 14.60
CA PRO A 58 7.87 8.02 15.75
C PRO A 58 6.54 7.26 15.86
N TYR A 59 5.97 7.28 17.06
CA TYR A 59 4.61 6.78 17.23
C TYR A 59 3.60 7.77 16.63
N PHE A 60 2.79 7.28 15.68
CA PHE A 60 1.65 8.01 15.12
C PHE A 60 0.36 7.29 15.51
N PRO A 61 -0.62 7.98 16.14
CA PRO A 61 -1.90 7.39 16.47
C PRO A 61 -2.61 6.87 15.21
N ARG A 62 -3.02 5.62 15.21
CA ARG A 62 -3.75 5.02 14.07
C ARG A 62 -5.22 5.38 14.20
N GLY A 63 -5.77 6.10 13.22
CA GLY A 63 -7.19 6.47 13.20
C GLY A 63 -8.10 5.34 12.69
N SER A 64 -7.61 4.51 11.74
CA SER A 64 -8.37 3.42 11.12
C SER A 64 -7.45 2.47 10.37
N THR A 65 -7.98 1.33 9.92
CA THR A 65 -7.28 0.40 9.02
C THR A 65 -6.94 1.02 7.67
N ALA A 66 -7.71 2.02 7.22
CA ALA A 66 -7.45 2.80 6.02
C ALA A 66 -6.27 3.77 6.18
N CYS A 67 -5.75 3.95 7.38
CA CYS A 67 -4.59 4.80 7.67
C CYS A 67 -3.64 4.14 8.67
N TRP A 68 -3.07 3.01 8.26
CA TRP A 68 -2.15 2.24 9.11
C TRP A 68 -0.88 3.02 9.48
N ARG A 69 -0.50 3.99 8.63
CA ARG A 69 0.66 4.87 8.88
C ARG A 69 0.45 5.79 10.07
N GLY A 70 -0.81 6.16 10.38
CA GLY A 70 -1.19 7.09 11.45
C GLY A 70 -1.02 8.56 11.06
N TYR A 71 -0.64 8.86 9.79
CA TYR A 71 -0.52 10.21 9.27
C TYR A 71 -0.93 10.28 7.79
N ILE A 72 -1.22 11.50 7.33
CA ILE A 72 -1.33 11.90 5.93
C ILE A 72 -0.32 13.03 5.72
N ALA A 73 0.64 12.82 4.83
CA ALA A 73 1.63 13.83 4.46
C ALA A 73 1.12 14.69 3.30
N THR A 74 1.50 15.97 3.30
CA THR A 74 1.32 16.88 2.17
C THR A 74 2.70 17.28 1.66
N TRP A 75 2.91 17.04 0.39
CA TRP A 75 4.13 17.29 -0.34
C TRP A 75 3.94 18.48 -1.28
N LYS A 76 5.01 19.13 -1.70
CA LYS A 76 5.02 20.17 -2.72
C LYS A 76 6.23 19.97 -3.64
N ILE A 77 6.03 20.06 -4.94
CA ILE A 77 7.14 20.20 -5.88
C ILE A 77 7.27 21.70 -6.24
N GLU A 78 8.44 22.25 -5.95
CA GLU A 78 8.79 23.64 -6.21
C GLU A 78 10.23 23.70 -6.72
N ASN A 79 10.46 24.43 -7.83
CA ASN A 79 11.77 24.53 -8.49
C ASN A 79 12.42 23.16 -8.72
N GLU A 80 11.63 22.20 -9.22
CA GLU A 80 11.99 20.80 -9.47
C GLU A 80 12.30 19.96 -8.23
N TYR A 81 12.21 20.51 -7.02
CA TYR A 81 12.46 19.74 -5.80
C TYR A 81 11.18 19.45 -5.02
N MET A 82 11.17 18.27 -4.42
CA MET A 82 10.09 17.79 -3.58
C MET A 82 10.34 18.14 -2.12
N TYR A 83 9.33 18.72 -1.48
CA TYR A 83 9.36 19.12 -0.08
C TYR A 83 8.18 18.52 0.67
N LEU A 84 8.42 18.09 1.91
CA LEU A 84 7.36 17.81 2.87
C LEU A 84 6.97 19.16 3.51
N VAL A 85 5.70 19.55 3.32
CA VAL A 85 5.20 20.86 3.78
C VAL A 85 4.26 20.75 4.97
N ARG A 86 3.62 19.58 5.16
CA ARG A 86 2.67 19.37 6.25
C ARG A 86 2.47 17.89 6.54
N MET A 87 2.19 17.59 7.81
CA MET A 87 1.69 16.28 8.25
C MET A 87 0.43 16.48 9.11
N GLN A 88 -0.53 15.58 8.96
CA GLN A 88 -1.75 15.54 9.77
C GLN A 88 -1.96 14.12 10.27
N ASP A 89 -2.55 13.96 11.45
CA ASP A 89 -2.99 12.65 11.91
C ASP A 89 -4.19 12.13 11.10
N CYS A 90 -4.53 10.87 11.30
CA CYS A 90 -5.65 10.22 10.63
C CYS A 90 -6.90 10.16 11.49
N THR A 91 -6.97 10.93 12.57
CA THR A 91 -8.16 11.03 13.40
C THR A 91 -9.23 11.89 12.72
N GLN A 92 -10.44 11.91 13.26
CA GLN A 92 -11.51 12.76 12.73
C GLN A 92 -11.16 14.25 12.80
N GLU A 93 -10.37 14.66 13.82
CA GLU A 93 -9.96 16.03 14.03
C GLU A 93 -8.85 16.48 13.08
N LYS A 94 -8.14 15.54 12.43
CA LYS A 94 -7.03 15.82 11.50
C LYS A 94 -6.02 16.82 12.07
N LYS A 95 -5.60 16.55 13.31
CA LYS A 95 -4.63 17.42 14.01
C LYS A 95 -3.32 17.48 13.25
N GLU A 96 -2.73 18.65 13.24
CA GLU A 96 -1.42 18.85 12.65
C GLU A 96 -0.34 18.15 13.48
N ILE A 97 0.56 17.45 12.79
CA ILE A 97 1.74 16.83 13.37
C ILE A 97 2.92 17.74 13.00
N PRO A 98 3.61 18.37 13.97
CA PRO A 98 4.78 19.20 13.67
C PRO A 98 5.83 18.39 12.91
N LEU A 99 6.43 18.95 11.86
CA LEU A 99 7.47 18.26 11.08
C LEU A 99 8.68 17.93 11.94
N ALA A 100 8.98 18.74 12.96
CA ALA A 100 10.00 18.49 13.97
C ALA A 100 9.82 17.17 14.74
N THR A 101 8.63 16.57 14.74
CA THR A 101 8.41 15.21 15.28
C THR A 101 9.27 14.17 14.60
N VAL A 102 9.58 14.38 13.32
CA VAL A 102 10.41 13.50 12.49
C VAL A 102 11.78 14.12 12.20
N PHE A 103 11.82 15.44 11.95
CA PHE A 103 12.98 16.16 11.42
C PHE A 103 13.39 17.29 12.37
N GLN A 104 14.03 16.94 13.50
CA GLN A 104 14.35 17.89 14.56
C GLN A 104 15.30 19.02 14.11
N ASP A 105 16.26 18.70 13.20
CA ASP A 105 17.33 19.60 12.80
C ASP A 105 17.25 20.03 11.33
N ARG A 106 16.10 19.83 10.67
CA ARG A 106 15.92 20.24 9.27
C ARG A 106 15.06 21.50 9.16
N PRO A 107 15.42 22.45 8.27
CA PRO A 107 14.58 23.60 8.01
C PRO A 107 13.26 23.19 7.36
N GLU A 108 12.19 23.92 7.68
CA GLU A 108 10.89 23.77 7.06
C GLU A 108 10.70 24.76 5.90
N PRO A 109 10.11 24.33 4.76
CA PRO A 109 9.65 22.97 4.45
C PRO A 109 10.82 22.00 4.25
N VAL A 110 10.63 20.73 4.64
CA VAL A 110 11.71 19.74 4.64
C VAL A 110 11.94 19.19 3.24
N LYS A 111 13.11 19.41 2.66
CA LYS A 111 13.49 18.83 1.37
C LYS A 111 13.60 17.33 1.46
N ALA A 112 12.95 16.61 0.54
CA ALA A 112 12.88 15.15 0.52
C ALA A 112 14.11 14.49 -0.15
N ASP A 113 15.33 14.91 0.21
CA ASP A 113 16.59 14.45 -0.40
C ASP A 113 16.89 12.96 -0.22
N TRP A 114 16.24 12.29 0.73
CA TRP A 114 16.31 10.84 0.93
C TRP A 114 15.49 10.07 -0.11
N PHE A 115 14.46 10.69 -0.73
CA PHE A 115 13.49 9.99 -1.57
C PHE A 115 13.97 9.88 -3.01
N SER A 116 14.08 8.64 -3.48
CA SER A 116 14.17 8.29 -4.91
C SER A 116 13.12 7.24 -5.22
N GLY A 117 12.30 7.48 -6.23
CA GLY A 117 11.20 6.59 -6.59
C GLY A 117 10.17 7.27 -7.48
N THR A 118 9.04 6.63 -7.64
CA THR A 118 7.95 7.13 -8.50
C THR A 118 6.73 7.49 -7.68
N LEU A 119 6.20 8.68 -7.91
CA LEU A 119 4.89 9.11 -7.40
C LEU A 119 3.84 8.78 -8.44
N ARG A 120 2.80 8.01 -8.06
CA ARG A 120 1.64 7.74 -8.91
C ARG A 120 0.50 8.70 -8.53
N ILE A 121 0.00 9.43 -9.51
CA ILE A 121 -1.10 10.39 -9.38
C ILE A 121 -2.25 9.91 -10.27
N PRO A 122 -3.37 9.39 -9.68
CA PRO A 122 -4.53 8.98 -10.46
C PRO A 122 -5.24 10.18 -11.05
N ARG A 123 -5.72 10.06 -12.30
CA ARG A 123 -6.40 11.11 -13.04
C ARG A 123 -7.64 10.57 -13.76
N GLY A 124 -8.69 11.39 -13.82
CA GLY A 124 -9.96 11.04 -14.44
C GLY A 124 -10.84 10.16 -13.55
N ASN A 125 -11.79 9.43 -14.15
CA ASN A 125 -12.72 8.58 -13.43
C ASN A 125 -12.06 7.27 -13.01
N MET A 126 -12.54 6.71 -11.91
CA MET A 126 -12.13 5.37 -11.48
C MET A 126 -12.76 4.33 -12.41
N LEU A 127 -11.93 3.55 -13.11
CA LEU A 127 -12.37 2.47 -13.99
C LEU A 127 -12.65 1.19 -13.21
N ARG A 128 -11.87 0.94 -12.15
CA ARG A 128 -12.03 -0.24 -11.30
C ARG A 128 -11.58 0.04 -9.88
N TYR A 129 -12.44 -0.30 -8.93
CA TYR A 129 -12.11 -0.29 -7.52
C TYR A 129 -11.36 -1.57 -7.12
N VAL A 130 -10.31 -1.43 -6.33
CA VAL A 130 -9.58 -2.56 -5.74
C VAL A 130 -9.48 -2.33 -4.23
N HIS A 131 -9.97 -3.30 -3.48
CA HIS A 131 -10.05 -3.23 -2.02
C HIS A 131 -8.70 -3.53 -1.34
N MET A 132 -7.61 -3.03 -1.92
CA MET A 132 -6.26 -3.28 -1.42
C MET A 132 -5.33 -2.09 -1.72
N GLY A 133 -4.82 -1.44 -0.66
CA GLY A 133 -3.81 -0.39 -0.76
C GLY A 133 -4.16 0.72 -1.76
N TYR A 134 -3.36 0.86 -2.79
CA TYR A 134 -3.54 1.80 -3.91
C TYR A 134 -3.82 1.08 -5.23
N GLY A 135 -4.43 -0.10 -5.19
CA GLY A 135 -4.65 -0.97 -6.35
C GLY A 135 -5.74 -0.50 -7.32
N SER A 136 -6.59 0.50 -6.95
CA SER A 136 -7.64 1.00 -7.83
C SER A 136 -7.07 1.59 -9.12
N VAL A 137 -7.78 1.37 -10.25
CA VAL A 137 -7.38 1.80 -11.58
C VAL A 137 -8.23 2.98 -12.01
N TYR A 138 -7.59 3.99 -12.55
CA TYR A 138 -8.19 5.22 -13.05
C TYR A 138 -7.98 5.35 -14.56
N GLU A 139 -8.72 6.23 -15.24
CA GLU A 139 -8.59 6.45 -16.68
C GLU A 139 -7.16 6.74 -17.10
N ARG A 140 -6.45 7.50 -16.28
CA ARG A 140 -5.03 7.82 -16.50
C ARG A 140 -4.28 7.85 -15.18
N ASP A 141 -3.01 7.54 -15.26
CA ASP A 141 -2.06 7.74 -14.18
C ASP A 141 -0.94 8.67 -14.66
N LEU A 142 -0.66 9.72 -13.90
CA LEU A 142 0.55 10.52 -14.06
C LEU A 142 1.61 9.96 -13.10
N PHE A 143 2.75 9.58 -13.65
CA PHE A 143 3.92 9.14 -12.90
C PHE A 143 4.98 10.25 -12.90
N LEU A 144 5.44 10.61 -11.71
CA LEU A 144 6.55 11.55 -11.53
C LEU A 144 7.74 10.76 -10.98
N THR A 145 8.86 10.78 -11.71
CA THR A 145 10.10 10.15 -11.26
C THR A 145 10.91 11.14 -10.44
N ILE A 146 11.25 10.76 -9.22
CA ILE A 146 12.01 11.57 -8.27
C ILE A 146 13.36 10.87 -8.03
N GLU A 147 14.45 11.62 -8.08
CA GLU A 147 15.80 11.18 -7.72
C GLU A 147 16.39 12.11 -6.67
N LYS A 148 16.67 11.56 -5.47
CA LYS A 148 17.18 12.35 -4.33
C LYS A 148 16.41 13.66 -4.12
N GLY A 149 15.08 13.55 -4.15
CA GLY A 149 14.16 14.68 -3.99
C GLY A 149 14.01 15.58 -5.21
N LYS A 150 14.69 15.32 -6.34
CA LYS A 150 14.56 16.10 -7.56
C LYS A 150 13.62 15.41 -8.55
N LEU A 151 12.65 16.16 -9.11
CA LEU A 151 11.82 15.69 -10.22
C LEU A 151 12.67 15.61 -11.49
N VAL A 152 12.81 14.39 -12.03
CA VAL A 152 13.63 14.12 -13.22
C VAL A 152 12.82 13.61 -14.42
N GLY A 153 11.54 13.25 -14.21
CA GLY A 153 10.71 12.76 -15.30
C GLY A 153 9.23 12.79 -14.99
N GLU A 154 8.43 12.91 -16.05
CA GLU A 154 6.98 12.81 -16.03
C GLU A 154 6.53 11.84 -17.12
N GLN A 155 5.58 10.96 -16.81
CA GLN A 155 4.97 10.04 -17.78
C GLN A 155 3.49 9.92 -17.51
N VAL A 156 2.67 10.00 -18.55
CA VAL A 156 1.23 9.73 -18.49
C VAL A 156 0.95 8.37 -19.10
N VAL A 157 0.21 7.54 -18.36
CA VAL A 157 -0.28 6.24 -18.83
C VAL A 157 -1.80 6.33 -18.98
N ASP A 158 -2.30 5.99 -20.17
CA ASP A 158 -3.73 5.92 -20.49
C ASP A 158 -4.22 4.48 -20.30
N ASN A 159 -4.97 4.26 -19.23
CA ASN A 159 -5.50 2.94 -18.87
C ASN A 159 -6.83 2.61 -19.58
N THR A 160 -7.44 3.57 -20.31
CA THR A 160 -8.70 3.32 -21.02
C THR A 160 -8.54 2.36 -22.19
N LYS A 161 -7.33 2.27 -22.72
CA LYS A 161 -6.96 1.39 -23.85
C LYS A 161 -6.50 0.01 -23.42
N THR A 162 -6.21 -0.18 -22.13
CA THR A 162 -5.73 -1.44 -21.59
C THR A 162 -6.92 -2.18 -20.98
N ARG A 163 -7.20 -3.41 -21.48
CA ARG A 163 -8.18 -4.27 -20.81
C ARG A 163 -7.67 -4.57 -19.40
N VAL A 164 -8.37 -4.02 -18.41
CA VAL A 164 -8.09 -4.32 -17.00
C VAL A 164 -8.85 -5.59 -16.65
N PRO A 165 -8.17 -6.73 -16.33
CA PRO A 165 -8.85 -7.95 -15.97
C PRO A 165 -9.77 -7.73 -14.75
N SER A 166 -10.93 -8.37 -14.73
CA SER A 166 -11.83 -8.37 -13.58
C SER A 166 -11.18 -9.08 -12.38
N GLU A 167 -11.78 -8.92 -11.18
CA GLU A 167 -11.30 -9.67 -9.99
C GLU A 167 -11.43 -11.17 -10.20
N ASP A 168 -12.52 -11.62 -10.82
CA ASP A 168 -12.75 -13.03 -11.14
C ASP A 168 -11.72 -13.56 -12.13
N GLU A 169 -11.40 -12.81 -13.19
CA GLU A 169 -10.37 -13.20 -14.17
C GLU A 169 -8.99 -13.34 -13.54
N ARG A 170 -8.64 -12.47 -12.56
CA ARG A 170 -7.37 -12.59 -11.83
C ARG A 170 -7.37 -13.75 -10.85
N ALA A 171 -8.48 -13.98 -10.15
CA ALA A 171 -8.61 -15.12 -9.26
C ALA A 171 -8.47 -16.44 -10.04
N ILE A 172 -9.03 -16.51 -11.24
CA ILE A 172 -8.89 -17.66 -12.15
C ILE A 172 -7.42 -17.81 -12.59
N ASP A 173 -6.74 -16.74 -12.96
CA ASP A 173 -5.33 -16.76 -13.35
C ASP A 173 -4.42 -17.22 -12.21
N GLU A 174 -4.65 -16.72 -10.99
CA GLU A 174 -3.92 -17.18 -9.79
C GLU A 174 -4.16 -18.64 -9.46
N LEU A 175 -5.41 -19.10 -9.52
CA LEU A 175 -5.76 -20.52 -9.32
C LEU A 175 -5.12 -21.43 -10.39
N THR A 176 -5.05 -20.96 -11.62
CA THR A 176 -4.41 -21.68 -12.71
C THR A 176 -2.92 -21.83 -12.46
N LYS A 177 -2.22 -20.74 -12.06
CA LYS A 177 -0.81 -20.75 -11.71
C LYS A 177 -0.50 -21.66 -10.51
N LEU A 178 -1.38 -21.67 -9.50
CA LEU A 178 -1.24 -22.58 -8.36
C LEU A 178 -1.34 -24.04 -8.78
N LYS A 179 -2.30 -24.39 -9.63
CA LYS A 179 -2.43 -25.77 -10.16
C LYS A 179 -1.22 -26.20 -10.97
N GLU A 180 -0.72 -25.34 -11.86
CA GLU A 180 0.49 -25.60 -12.62
C GLU A 180 1.71 -25.82 -11.70
N TRP A 181 1.83 -25.05 -10.64
CA TRP A 181 2.88 -25.19 -9.64
C TRP A 181 2.75 -26.53 -8.89
N GLU A 182 1.55 -26.92 -8.45
CA GLU A 182 1.28 -28.20 -7.79
C GLU A 182 1.62 -29.38 -8.70
N ASP A 183 1.23 -29.32 -9.98
CA ASP A 183 1.52 -30.35 -10.97
C ASP A 183 3.03 -30.48 -11.25
N ASN A 184 3.75 -29.36 -11.29
CA ASN A 184 5.21 -29.38 -11.41
C ASN A 184 5.90 -30.03 -10.20
N ILE A 185 5.41 -29.75 -8.98
CA ILE A 185 5.96 -30.40 -7.78
C ILE A 185 5.68 -31.91 -7.82
N ARG A 186 4.49 -32.32 -8.27
CA ARG A 186 4.14 -33.74 -8.37
C ARG A 186 5.06 -34.48 -9.34
N LYS A 187 5.29 -33.91 -10.54
CA LYS A 187 6.19 -34.47 -11.56
C LYS A 187 7.65 -34.58 -11.12
N ASN A 188 8.11 -33.72 -10.25
CA ASN A 188 9.49 -33.73 -9.75
C ASN A 188 9.70 -34.68 -8.54
N ARG A 189 8.64 -35.35 -8.08
CA ARG A 189 8.71 -36.34 -6.98
C ARG A 189 8.63 -37.80 -7.44
N GLU A 190 8.34 -38.02 -8.72
CA GLU A 190 8.41 -39.32 -9.41
C GLU A 190 9.77 -39.51 -10.08
#